data_af786adc061981ace9bd04b5c6814286
#
_entry.id   af786adc061981ace9bd04b5c6814286
#
_cell.length_a   1.000
_cell.length_b   1.000
_cell.length_c   1.000
_cell.angle_alpha   90.00
_cell.angle_beta   90.00
_cell.angle_gamma   90.00
#
_symmetry.space_group_name_H-M   'P 1'
#
loop_
_entity.id
_entity.type
_entity.pdbx_description
1 polymer ?
#
loop_
_entity_poly.entity_id
_entity_poly.type
_entity_poly.pdbx_seq_one_letter_code
_entity_poly.pdbx_strand_id
1 'polypeptide(L)'
;MLGLGLTACGSSPKGTNGDQDELAMLIGTYTNGSSKGIYTFRFNQETGTAVPLSSAALPNPSYLVPSEDGEFVYAVSEMNDSTAALSSLAFDRETGELRLLNTVPTFGADPCYVATNGREVLTANYSGGTMRSEE
;
A
#
# COMPACT_ATOMS: atom_id res chain seq x y z
N MET A 1 -2.00 -37.13 -59.49
CA MET A 1 -2.99 -36.73 -58.48
C MET A 1 -2.29 -35.91 -57.42
N LEU A 2 -2.49 -34.59 -57.45
CA LEU A 2 -1.92 -33.67 -56.45
C LEU A 2 -2.87 -33.57 -55.27
N GLY A 3 -2.37 -33.87 -54.05
CA GLY A 3 -3.09 -33.61 -52.80
C GLY A 3 -2.65 -32.28 -52.24
N LEU A 4 -3.54 -31.26 -52.21
CA LEU A 4 -3.35 -30.00 -51.50
C LEU A 4 -3.56 -30.23 -49.99
N GLY A 5 -2.51 -30.07 -49.20
CA GLY A 5 -2.62 -29.96 -47.76
C GLY A 5 -2.92 -28.52 -47.36
N LEU A 6 -4.11 -28.27 -46.80
CA LEU A 6 -4.44 -27.01 -46.12
C LEU A 6 -3.83 -27.03 -44.70
N THR A 7 -2.82 -26.20 -44.48
CA THR A 7 -2.32 -25.87 -43.15
C THR A 7 -3.24 -24.82 -42.55
N ALA A 8 -4.07 -25.20 -41.60
CA ALA A 8 -4.84 -24.26 -40.76
C ALA A 8 -3.87 -23.61 -39.79
N CYS A 9 -3.63 -22.30 -39.94
CA CYS A 9 -3.02 -21.48 -38.91
C CYS A 9 -4.01 -21.36 -37.73
N GLY A 10 -3.76 -22.10 -36.68
CA GLY A 10 -4.43 -21.93 -35.43
C GLY A 10 -4.01 -20.60 -34.80
N SER A 11 -4.91 -19.62 -34.78
CA SER A 11 -4.78 -18.42 -33.96
C SER A 11 -4.85 -18.84 -32.51
N SER A 12 -3.70 -18.77 -31.81
CA SER A 12 -3.71 -18.84 -30.35
C SER A 12 -4.60 -17.72 -29.79
N PRO A 13 -5.49 -17.98 -28.83
CA PRO A 13 -6.23 -16.91 -28.19
C PRO A 13 -5.21 -16.00 -27.48
N LYS A 14 -5.22 -14.70 -27.82
CA LYS A 14 -4.55 -13.68 -27.01
C LYS A 14 -5.10 -13.80 -25.59
N GLY A 15 -4.25 -14.21 -24.64
CA GLY A 15 -4.54 -14.10 -23.25
C GLY A 15 -4.94 -12.65 -22.96
N THR A 16 -6.07 -12.47 -22.35
CA THR A 16 -6.56 -11.17 -21.88
C THR A 16 -5.54 -10.61 -20.90
N ASN A 17 -4.89 -9.51 -21.27
CA ASN A 17 -3.95 -8.74 -20.43
C ASN A 17 -4.64 -8.04 -19.23
N GLY A 18 -5.78 -8.53 -18.77
CA GLY A 18 -6.56 -7.90 -17.72
C GLY A 18 -5.89 -7.84 -16.34
N ASP A 19 -4.83 -8.63 -16.12
CA ASP A 19 -4.19 -8.74 -14.81
C ASP A 19 -2.96 -7.81 -14.63
N GLN A 20 -2.43 -7.27 -15.73
CA GLN A 20 -1.26 -6.38 -15.69
C GLN A 20 -1.62 -4.91 -15.48
N ASP A 21 -2.86 -4.54 -15.67
CA ASP A 21 -3.34 -3.17 -15.58
C ASP A 21 -3.95 -2.84 -14.21
N GLU A 22 -4.06 -3.83 -13.32
CA GLU A 22 -4.64 -3.68 -11.98
C GLU A 22 -3.55 -3.60 -10.90
N LEU A 23 -3.63 -2.56 -10.07
CA LEU A 23 -2.75 -2.34 -8.92
C LEU A 23 -3.56 -2.33 -7.63
N ALA A 24 -2.93 -2.77 -6.55
CA ALA A 24 -3.41 -2.45 -5.22
C ALA A 24 -3.03 -0.99 -4.89
N MET A 25 -4.02 -0.14 -4.67
CA MET A 25 -3.84 1.25 -4.27
C MET A 25 -4.20 1.42 -2.80
N LEU A 26 -3.30 2.06 -2.04
CA LEU A 26 -3.50 2.37 -0.63
C LEU A 26 -3.60 3.88 -0.44
N ILE A 27 -4.58 4.33 0.33
CA ILE A 27 -4.79 5.73 0.66
C ILE A 27 -4.81 5.89 2.17
N GLY A 28 -3.83 6.61 2.70
CA GLY A 28 -3.82 7.08 4.09
C GLY A 28 -4.56 8.41 4.21
N THR A 29 -5.15 8.66 5.37
CA THR A 29 -5.99 9.83 5.59
C THR A 29 -5.81 10.41 6.99
N TYR A 30 -6.21 11.67 7.19
CA TYR A 30 -6.43 12.20 8.53
C TYR A 30 -7.77 11.72 9.08
N THR A 31 -7.81 11.36 10.38
CA THR A 31 -8.96 10.75 11.04
C THR A 31 -9.71 11.69 11.98
N ASN A 32 -9.49 13.00 11.87
CA ASN A 32 -10.20 14.04 12.62
C ASN A 32 -11.65 14.27 12.13
N GLY A 33 -12.11 13.52 11.13
CA GLY A 33 -13.48 13.52 10.62
C GLY A 33 -14.09 12.13 10.65
N SER A 34 -14.73 11.72 9.55
CA SER A 34 -15.39 10.40 9.40
C SER A 34 -14.48 9.29 8.88
N SER A 35 -13.25 9.60 8.53
CA SER A 35 -12.29 8.61 8.02
C SER A 35 -11.83 7.64 9.10
N LYS A 36 -11.65 6.36 8.71
CA LYS A 36 -11.17 5.29 9.59
C LYS A 36 -9.64 5.20 9.65
N GLY A 37 -8.94 5.69 8.60
CA GLY A 37 -7.49 5.59 8.52
C GLY A 37 -6.99 5.23 7.13
N ILE A 38 -6.64 3.97 6.88
CA ILE A 38 -6.14 3.50 5.58
C ILE A 38 -7.28 2.83 4.81
N TYR A 39 -7.39 3.15 3.53
CA TYR A 39 -8.31 2.52 2.58
C TYR A 39 -7.54 1.84 1.47
N THR A 40 -7.99 0.66 1.05
CA THR A 40 -7.41 -0.11 -0.04
C THR A 40 -8.37 -0.25 -1.19
N PHE A 41 -7.85 -0.17 -2.40
CA PHE A 41 -8.61 -0.25 -3.64
C PHE A 41 -7.89 -1.15 -4.64
N ARG A 42 -8.65 -1.75 -5.54
CA ARG A 42 -8.17 -2.26 -6.81
C ARG A 42 -8.27 -1.14 -7.83
N PHE A 43 -7.13 -0.73 -8.36
CA PHE A 43 -7.03 0.40 -9.27
C PHE A 43 -6.64 -0.08 -10.67
N ASN A 44 -7.46 0.23 -11.65
CA ASN A 44 -7.16 -0.04 -13.05
C ASN A 44 -6.47 1.18 -13.67
N GLN A 45 -5.23 1.00 -14.13
CA GLN A 45 -4.38 2.07 -14.65
C GLN A 45 -4.84 2.58 -16.03
N GLU A 46 -5.51 1.74 -16.82
CA GLU A 46 -5.97 2.10 -18.15
C GLU A 46 -7.24 2.95 -18.09
N THR A 47 -8.18 2.57 -17.23
CA THR A 47 -9.50 3.24 -17.13
C THR A 47 -9.56 4.30 -16.04
N GLY A 48 -8.60 4.30 -15.10
CA GLY A 48 -8.65 5.14 -13.90
C GLY A 48 -9.69 4.72 -12.87
N THR A 49 -10.29 3.54 -13.02
CA THR A 49 -11.33 3.05 -12.11
C THR A 49 -10.71 2.52 -10.82
N ALA A 50 -11.26 2.93 -9.67
CA ALA A 50 -10.88 2.44 -8.35
C ALA A 50 -12.06 1.71 -7.70
N VAL A 51 -11.87 0.42 -7.38
CA VAL A 51 -12.88 -0.41 -6.70
C VAL A 51 -12.45 -0.60 -5.24
N PRO A 52 -13.28 -0.21 -4.25
CA PRO A 52 -12.95 -0.40 -2.84
C PRO A 52 -12.77 -1.89 -2.50
N LEU A 53 -11.74 -2.22 -1.73
CA LEU A 53 -11.48 -3.57 -1.22
C LEU A 53 -11.70 -3.63 0.29
N SER A 54 -10.93 -2.85 1.06
CA SER A 54 -10.94 -2.92 2.51
C SER A 54 -10.58 -1.58 3.15
N SER A 55 -10.62 -1.52 4.48
CA SER A 55 -10.11 -0.40 5.27
C SER A 55 -9.55 -0.87 6.60
N ALA A 56 -8.48 -0.21 7.08
CA ALA A 56 -7.89 -0.45 8.39
C ALA A 56 -7.95 0.80 9.24
N ALA A 57 -8.32 0.63 10.53
CA ALA A 57 -8.33 1.72 11.48
C ALA A 57 -6.90 2.00 11.96
N LEU A 58 -6.45 3.25 11.77
CA LEU A 58 -5.18 3.76 12.25
C LEU A 58 -5.31 5.28 12.42
N PRO A 59 -4.83 5.88 13.54
CA PRO A 59 -4.92 7.32 13.72
C PRO A 59 -4.02 8.06 12.72
N ASN A 60 -4.58 9.00 11.97
CA ASN A 60 -3.87 9.90 11.06
C ASN A 60 -2.73 9.24 10.25
N PRO A 61 -2.96 8.14 9.50
CA PRO A 61 -1.93 7.54 8.66
C PRO A 61 -1.70 8.38 7.40
N SER A 62 -1.14 9.58 7.58
CA SER A 62 -0.98 10.59 6.53
C SER A 62 0.06 10.19 5.47
N TYR A 63 1.01 9.33 5.86
CA TYR A 63 2.01 8.78 4.95
C TYR A 63 2.23 7.29 5.22
N LEU A 64 2.37 6.52 4.14
CA LEU A 64 2.60 5.09 4.20
C LEU A 64 3.47 4.62 3.02
N VAL A 65 4.17 3.50 3.21
CA VAL A 65 5.00 2.87 2.18
C VAL A 65 4.84 1.35 2.24
N PRO A 66 4.67 0.65 1.11
CA PRO A 66 4.74 -0.80 1.09
C PRO A 66 6.20 -1.28 1.19
N SER A 67 6.42 -2.49 1.71
CA SER A 67 7.68 -3.21 1.57
C SER A 67 7.95 -3.57 0.10
N GLU A 68 9.19 -3.88 -0.24
CA GLU A 68 9.60 -4.21 -1.61
C GLU A 68 8.87 -5.46 -2.15
N ASP A 69 8.66 -6.49 -1.30
CA ASP A 69 7.89 -7.69 -1.62
C ASP A 69 6.37 -7.44 -1.65
N GLY A 70 5.93 -6.32 -1.05
CA GLY A 70 4.53 -5.92 -0.95
C GLY A 70 3.71 -6.75 0.04
N GLU A 71 4.35 -7.47 0.96
CA GLU A 71 3.68 -8.24 2.01
C GLU A 71 3.37 -7.39 3.26
N PHE A 72 4.06 -6.25 3.40
CA PHE A 72 3.89 -5.33 4.53
C PHE A 72 3.64 -3.90 4.06
N VAL A 73 3.01 -3.14 4.95
CA VAL A 73 2.83 -1.69 4.82
C VAL A 73 3.29 -1.03 6.12
N TYR A 74 4.12 -0.02 6.01
CA TYR A 74 4.54 0.83 7.13
C TYR A 74 3.81 2.17 7.02
N ALA A 75 3.19 2.61 8.11
CA ALA A 75 2.42 3.84 8.15
C ALA A 75 2.74 4.66 9.39
N VAL A 76 2.87 5.96 9.23
CA VAL A 76 2.96 6.88 10.38
C VAL A 76 1.59 7.09 10.99
N SER A 77 1.55 7.42 12.29
CA SER A 77 0.42 8.08 12.93
C SER A 77 0.87 9.51 13.23
N GLU A 78 0.49 10.45 12.34
CA GLU A 78 0.89 11.85 12.42
C GLU A 78 0.12 12.56 13.53
N MET A 79 0.71 12.51 14.72
CA MET A 79 0.21 13.10 15.93
C MET A 79 1.26 14.06 16.51
N ASN A 80 0.82 15.15 17.13
CA ASN A 80 1.72 16.15 17.72
C ASN A 80 2.00 15.95 19.21
N ASP A 81 1.73 14.76 19.71
CA ASP A 81 1.87 14.36 21.11
C ASP A 81 2.57 12.99 21.25
N SER A 82 2.53 12.43 22.46
CA SER A 82 3.15 11.15 22.77
C SER A 82 2.52 9.93 22.07
N THR A 83 1.43 10.12 21.33
CA THR A 83 0.77 9.07 20.51
C THR A 83 1.30 9.01 19.08
N ALA A 84 2.24 9.89 18.72
CA ALA A 84 2.97 9.85 17.46
C ALA A 84 3.71 8.51 17.30
N ALA A 85 3.44 7.79 16.23
CA ALA A 85 3.86 6.40 16.10
C ALA A 85 4.20 6.01 14.65
N LEU A 86 4.92 4.88 14.54
CA LEU A 86 5.11 4.11 13.33
C LEU A 86 4.44 2.75 13.52
N SER A 87 3.62 2.34 12.57
CA SER A 87 2.93 1.05 12.56
C SER A 87 3.37 0.20 11.40
N SER A 88 3.49 -1.12 11.64
CA SER A 88 3.67 -2.15 10.60
C SER A 88 2.39 -2.97 10.48
N LEU A 89 1.95 -3.22 9.24
CA LEU A 89 0.76 -3.97 8.91
C LEU A 89 1.11 -5.06 7.89
N ALA A 90 0.58 -6.27 8.09
CA ALA A 90 0.57 -7.28 7.03
C ALA A 90 -0.47 -6.89 5.98
N PHE A 91 -0.14 -7.07 4.71
CA PHE A 91 -0.98 -6.68 3.59
C PHE A 91 -1.27 -7.86 2.67
N ASP A 92 -2.54 -8.17 2.49
CA ASP A 92 -3.02 -9.11 1.48
C ASP A 92 -3.43 -8.32 0.23
N ARG A 93 -2.65 -8.47 -0.84
CA ARG A 93 -2.85 -7.73 -2.11
C ARG A 93 -4.10 -8.16 -2.87
N GLU A 94 -4.57 -9.40 -2.67
CA GLU A 94 -5.74 -9.92 -3.37
C GLU A 94 -7.03 -9.40 -2.76
N THR A 95 -7.12 -9.42 -1.44
CA THR A 95 -8.31 -8.98 -0.71
C THR A 95 -8.26 -7.51 -0.31
N GLY A 96 -7.06 -6.89 -0.34
CA GLY A 96 -6.82 -5.54 0.16
C GLY A 96 -6.79 -5.46 1.68
N GLU A 97 -6.82 -6.58 2.40
CA GLU A 97 -6.86 -6.59 3.85
C GLU A 97 -5.53 -6.15 4.47
N LEU A 98 -5.61 -5.29 5.47
CA LEU A 98 -4.48 -4.81 6.26
C LEU A 98 -4.67 -5.27 7.72
N ARG A 99 -3.70 -5.99 8.25
CA ARG A 99 -3.71 -6.46 9.64
C ARG A 99 -2.55 -5.86 10.43
N LEU A 100 -2.87 -5.06 11.44
CA LEU A 100 -1.86 -4.46 12.32
C LEU A 100 -1.01 -5.54 13.00
N LEU A 101 0.31 -5.40 12.89
CA LEU A 101 1.30 -6.29 13.50
C LEU A 101 1.92 -5.64 14.74
N ASN A 102 2.41 -4.41 14.59
CA ASN A 102 3.12 -3.70 15.64
C ASN A 102 2.95 -2.20 15.50
N THR A 103 3.11 -1.48 16.61
CA THR A 103 3.15 -0.02 16.66
C THR A 103 4.24 0.40 17.66
N VAL A 104 5.13 1.28 17.24
CA VAL A 104 6.19 1.84 18.07
C VAL A 104 6.14 3.37 18.08
N PRO A 105 6.43 4.03 19.22
CA PRO A 105 6.45 5.48 19.28
C PRO A 105 7.60 6.05 18.45
N THR A 106 7.38 7.15 17.75
CA THR A 106 8.44 7.85 17.00
C THR A 106 9.34 8.73 17.87
N PHE A 107 8.93 9.01 19.13
CA PHE A 107 9.59 9.93 20.06
C PHE A 107 9.84 11.33 19.47
N GLY A 108 9.08 11.71 18.47
CA GLY A 108 9.07 13.02 17.84
C GLY A 108 7.67 13.34 17.33
N ALA A 109 7.30 14.61 17.36
CA ALA A 109 5.98 15.07 16.95
C ALA A 109 5.85 15.16 15.43
N ASP A 110 4.63 14.90 14.94
CA ASP A 110 4.22 14.99 13.54
C ASP A 110 5.12 14.17 12.59
N PRO A 111 5.19 12.83 12.76
CA PRO A 111 5.83 11.98 11.77
C PRO A 111 5.05 12.07 10.45
N CYS A 112 5.67 12.64 9.42
CA CYS A 112 5.02 12.95 8.14
C CYS A 112 5.61 12.20 6.95
N TYR A 113 6.63 11.39 7.17
CA TYR A 113 7.30 10.61 6.13
C TYR A 113 7.82 9.29 6.68
N VAL A 114 7.69 8.22 5.90
CA VAL A 114 8.28 6.92 6.18
C VAL A 114 8.95 6.36 4.93
N ALA A 115 10.11 5.75 5.10
CA ALA A 115 10.84 5.02 4.05
C ALA A 115 11.40 3.71 4.61
N THR A 116 11.64 2.74 3.72
CA THR A 116 12.28 1.46 4.09
C THR A 116 13.29 1.03 3.03
N ASN A 117 14.32 0.32 3.48
CA ASN A 117 15.30 -0.37 2.62
C ASN A 117 15.13 -1.90 2.70
N GLY A 118 14.01 -2.38 3.26
CA GLY A 118 13.70 -3.81 3.46
C GLY A 118 14.24 -4.38 4.78
N ARG A 119 15.14 -3.69 5.46
CA ARG A 119 15.69 -4.08 6.77
C ARG A 119 15.33 -3.08 7.85
N GLU A 120 15.46 -1.81 7.53
CA GLU A 120 15.19 -0.70 8.44
C GLU A 120 14.01 0.10 7.92
N VAL A 121 13.25 0.68 8.84
CA VAL A 121 12.18 1.65 8.55
C VAL A 121 12.55 2.97 9.19
N LEU A 122 12.56 4.03 8.40
CA LEU A 122 12.92 5.38 8.82
C LEU A 122 11.71 6.29 8.82
N THR A 123 11.54 7.09 9.87
CA THR A 123 10.52 8.14 9.93
C THR A 123 11.15 9.51 10.12
N ALA A 124 10.58 10.54 9.48
CA ALA A 124 10.91 11.94 9.71
C ALA A 124 9.77 12.61 10.50
N ASN A 125 10.12 13.22 11.63
CA ASN A 125 9.21 13.92 12.53
C ASN A 125 9.33 15.43 12.30
N TYR A 126 8.34 16.03 11.62
CA TYR A 126 8.40 17.40 11.14
C TYR A 126 8.52 18.41 12.28
N SER A 127 7.55 18.44 13.19
CA SER A 127 7.57 19.40 14.31
C SER A 127 8.62 19.10 15.37
N GLY A 128 8.99 17.83 15.51
CA GLY A 128 10.06 17.42 16.42
C GLY A 128 11.47 17.70 15.89
N GLY A 129 11.62 17.97 14.59
CA GLY A 129 12.92 18.16 13.93
C GLY A 129 13.86 16.96 14.07
N THR A 130 13.31 15.75 14.17
CA THR A 130 14.03 14.51 14.45
C THR A 130 13.76 13.45 13.40
N MET A 131 14.62 12.44 13.37
CA MET A 131 14.45 11.23 12.55
C MET A 131 14.63 10.00 13.45
N ARG A 132 13.89 8.92 13.17
CA ARG A 132 13.97 7.66 13.88
C ARG A 132 14.12 6.51 12.91
N SER A 133 14.92 5.49 13.29
CA SER A 133 15.02 4.20 12.60
C SER A 133 14.55 3.07 13.51
N GLU A 134 13.89 2.08 12.91
CA GLU A 134 13.48 0.80 13.52
C GLU A 134 13.91 -0.36 12.62
N GLU A 135 14.33 -1.50 13.22
CA GLU A 135 14.65 -2.75 12.52
C GLU A 135 13.49 -3.76 12.57
#